data_f963157f2b1c8d930cfe5a7359998124
#
_entry.id   f963157f2b1c8d930cfe5a7359998124
#
_cell.length_a   1.000
_cell.length_b   1.000
_cell.length_c   1.000
_cell.angle_alpha   90.00
_cell.angle_beta   90.00
_cell.angle_gamma   90.00
#
_symmetry.space_group_name_H-M   'P 1'
#
loop_
_entity.id
_entity.type
_entity.pdbx_description
1 polymer ?
#
loop_
_entity_poly.entity_id
_entity_poly.type
_entity_poly.pdbx_seq_one_letter_code
_entity_poly.pdbx_strand_id
1 'polypeptide(L)'
;MHQKLYTVFFILLFLIVKRANSKTYKPCAVHTHSGRCIALGKCPMLYEQSKVYNELTREEKDFFPNSQCEFDSKGDDLASRVLVCCPRNSDQCGVVEKVSNSGSDGNNRTESLIPIPDDVYPWMAVIEHESTEDPNIREYLCGGSLINSMYVLTAAHCVTDAKWKARRVWLGHWDSNSPNAMEMEIEENTIHPKYGQNSYHDIALVRMKTAVEVSKFIRPICLPLDGHLNSLKLTDTLAEFATWRPEQKDFGIKTTSKFKMYLKVWDTRLCSRKYIMSRRKINLDYELCAGGEEGVDTCRGDSGGALMHSMHKAYREKVYFVIGVMSFGIKQCGSKGWPSVSIEVQSHLPWILSNWRRTV
;
A
#
# COMPACT_ATOMS: atom_id res chain seq x y z
N MET A 1 47.79 -36.20 -9.14
CA MET A 1 46.79 -36.17 -10.27
C MET A 1 45.32 -36.20 -9.81
N HIS A 2 45.00 -36.64 -8.58
CA HIS A 2 43.61 -36.72 -8.10
C HIS A 2 42.99 -35.40 -7.64
N GLN A 3 43.76 -34.40 -7.21
CA GLN A 3 43.22 -33.14 -6.69
C GLN A 3 42.68 -32.17 -7.77
N LYS A 4 43.18 -32.25 -9.01
CA LYS A 4 42.67 -31.44 -10.13
C LYS A 4 41.34 -31.90 -10.73
N LEU A 5 41.01 -33.18 -10.56
CA LEU A 5 39.74 -33.73 -11.06
C LEU A 5 38.53 -33.28 -10.19
N TYR A 6 38.71 -33.16 -8.87
CA TYR A 6 37.64 -32.72 -7.96
C TYR A 6 37.26 -31.26 -8.17
N THR A 7 38.24 -30.41 -8.46
CA THR A 7 37.98 -28.97 -8.68
C THR A 7 37.20 -28.73 -9.99
N VAL A 8 37.48 -29.48 -11.02
CA VAL A 8 36.77 -29.38 -12.31
C VAL A 8 35.34 -29.95 -12.18
N PHE A 9 35.15 -31.03 -11.40
CA PHE A 9 33.83 -31.62 -11.17
C PHE A 9 32.91 -30.68 -10.33
N PHE A 10 33.46 -30.01 -9.31
CA PHE A 10 32.71 -29.01 -8.52
C PHE A 10 32.36 -27.76 -9.33
N ILE A 11 33.26 -27.29 -10.21
CA ILE A 11 32.97 -26.14 -11.08
C ILE A 11 31.92 -26.50 -12.13
N LEU A 12 31.95 -27.70 -12.69
CA LEU A 12 30.94 -28.20 -13.62
C LEU A 12 29.58 -28.42 -12.92
N LEU A 13 29.57 -28.95 -11.69
CA LEU A 13 28.32 -29.05 -10.91
C LEU A 13 27.73 -27.68 -10.57
N PHE A 14 28.56 -26.68 -10.22
CA PHE A 14 28.09 -25.31 -10.00
C PHE A 14 27.57 -24.61 -11.27
N LEU A 15 28.12 -24.92 -12.42
CA LEU A 15 27.66 -24.44 -13.74
C LEU A 15 26.37 -25.12 -14.17
N ILE A 16 26.19 -26.42 -13.82
CA ILE A 16 24.96 -27.17 -14.12
C ILE A 16 23.82 -26.75 -13.17
N VAL A 17 24.10 -26.48 -11.89
CA VAL A 17 23.08 -25.98 -10.94
C VAL A 17 22.67 -24.52 -11.25
N LYS A 18 23.54 -23.70 -11.83
CA LYS A 18 23.16 -22.36 -12.34
C LYS A 18 22.33 -22.38 -13.63
N ARG A 19 22.22 -23.52 -14.32
CA ARG A 19 21.34 -23.69 -15.51
C ARG A 19 19.98 -24.31 -15.20
N ALA A 20 19.67 -24.61 -13.95
CA ALA A 20 18.36 -25.08 -13.54
C ALA A 20 17.43 -23.87 -13.30
N ASN A 21 16.58 -23.60 -14.31
CA ASN A 21 15.33 -22.85 -14.21
C ASN A 21 15.36 -21.33 -13.96
N SER A 22 16.14 -20.56 -14.70
CA SER A 22 15.66 -19.24 -15.10
C SER A 22 14.86 -19.41 -16.41
N LYS A 23 13.60 -19.78 -16.36
CA LYS A 23 12.66 -19.45 -17.43
C LYS A 23 12.65 -17.91 -17.48
N THR A 24 13.40 -17.33 -18.42
CA THR A 24 13.34 -15.89 -18.71
C THR A 24 11.95 -15.64 -19.28
N TYR A 25 11.01 -15.27 -18.41
CA TYR A 25 9.69 -14.85 -18.84
C TYR A 25 9.84 -13.59 -19.68
N LYS A 26 9.17 -13.55 -20.84
CA LYS A 26 9.17 -12.38 -21.70
C LYS A 26 8.64 -11.16 -20.92
N PRO A 27 9.33 -10.02 -20.99
CA PRO A 27 8.76 -8.77 -20.46
C PRO A 27 7.49 -8.43 -21.22
N CYS A 28 6.53 -7.87 -20.52
CA CYS A 28 5.26 -7.44 -21.08
C CYS A 28 4.80 -6.15 -20.41
N ALA A 29 3.83 -5.48 -21.00
CA ALA A 29 3.15 -4.37 -20.40
C ALA A 29 1.65 -4.50 -20.63
N VAL A 30 0.87 -4.26 -19.57
CA VAL A 30 -0.59 -4.16 -19.65
C VAL A 30 -0.96 -2.77 -19.19
N HIS A 31 -1.70 -2.04 -20.04
CA HIS A 31 -1.91 -0.62 -19.86
C HIS A 31 -0.56 0.07 -19.62
N THR A 32 -0.24 0.38 -18.38
CA THR A 32 0.96 1.13 -18.01
C THR A 32 1.89 0.34 -17.09
N HIS A 33 1.54 -0.90 -16.76
CA HIS A 33 2.34 -1.73 -15.89
C HIS A 33 3.32 -2.58 -16.67
N SER A 34 4.59 -2.47 -16.32
CA SER A 34 5.56 -3.48 -16.69
C SER A 34 5.31 -4.76 -15.89
N GLY A 35 5.43 -5.89 -16.55
CA GLY A 35 5.18 -7.18 -15.94
C GLY A 35 6.02 -8.28 -16.56
N ARG A 36 5.68 -9.50 -16.19
CA ARG A 36 6.20 -10.72 -16.82
C ARG A 36 5.04 -11.54 -17.37
N CYS A 37 5.18 -11.99 -18.61
CA CYS A 37 4.23 -12.92 -19.23
C CYS A 37 4.40 -14.31 -18.60
N ILE A 38 3.49 -14.70 -17.72
CA ILE A 38 3.51 -15.98 -16.98
C ILE A 38 2.13 -16.62 -17.00
N ALA A 39 2.07 -17.94 -16.72
CA ALA A 39 0.79 -18.63 -16.62
C ALA A 39 -0.12 -17.98 -15.57
N LEU A 40 -1.41 -17.87 -15.86
CA LEU A 40 -2.42 -17.26 -14.98
C LEU A 40 -2.35 -17.85 -13.55
N GLY A 41 -2.25 -19.17 -13.43
CA GLY A 41 -2.11 -19.84 -12.12
C GLY A 41 -0.82 -19.51 -11.35
N LYS A 42 0.16 -18.83 -11.99
CA LYS A 42 1.39 -18.34 -11.38
C LYS A 42 1.37 -16.84 -11.11
N CYS A 43 0.29 -16.14 -11.46
CA CYS A 43 0.04 -14.75 -11.15
C CYS A 43 -1.05 -14.66 -10.07
N PRO A 44 -0.71 -14.67 -8.78
CA PRO A 44 -1.68 -14.84 -7.69
C PRO A 44 -2.77 -13.78 -7.72
N MET A 45 -2.43 -12.53 -8.00
CA MET A 45 -3.38 -11.44 -8.11
C MET A 45 -4.49 -11.74 -9.14
N LEU A 46 -4.12 -12.03 -10.38
CA LEU A 46 -5.08 -12.30 -11.45
C LEU A 46 -5.80 -13.64 -11.25
N TYR A 47 -5.11 -14.65 -10.71
CA TYR A 47 -5.70 -15.96 -10.46
C TYR A 47 -6.79 -15.92 -9.39
N GLU A 48 -6.56 -15.26 -8.25
CA GLU A 48 -7.58 -15.12 -7.20
C GLU A 48 -8.78 -14.30 -7.70
N GLN A 49 -8.55 -13.23 -8.43
CA GLN A 49 -9.62 -12.42 -9.01
C GLN A 49 -10.43 -13.17 -10.08
N SER A 50 -9.79 -14.06 -10.83
CA SER A 50 -10.52 -14.88 -11.82
C SER A 50 -11.59 -15.78 -11.20
N LYS A 51 -11.45 -16.16 -9.92
CA LYS A 51 -12.43 -16.98 -9.19
C LYS A 51 -13.71 -16.22 -8.85
N VAL A 52 -13.62 -14.91 -8.70
CA VAL A 52 -14.74 -14.01 -8.35
C VAL A 52 -15.13 -13.08 -9.51
N TYR A 53 -14.80 -13.46 -10.75
CA TYR A 53 -14.96 -12.63 -11.94
C TYR A 53 -16.35 -11.99 -12.09
N ASN A 54 -17.40 -12.70 -11.72
CA ASN A 54 -18.77 -12.19 -11.84
C ASN A 54 -19.09 -11.03 -10.89
N GLU A 55 -18.36 -10.91 -9.80
CA GLU A 55 -18.54 -9.90 -8.75
C GLU A 55 -17.73 -8.61 -9.02
N LEU A 56 -16.81 -8.68 -10.00
CA LEU A 56 -15.94 -7.56 -10.36
C LEU A 56 -16.72 -6.43 -11.05
N THR A 57 -16.23 -5.21 -10.94
CA THR A 57 -16.69 -4.05 -11.69
C THR A 57 -16.41 -4.23 -13.19
N ARG A 58 -16.93 -3.34 -14.02
CA ARG A 58 -16.66 -3.38 -15.46
C ARG A 58 -15.17 -3.14 -15.76
N GLU A 59 -14.56 -2.17 -15.10
CA GLU A 59 -13.15 -1.83 -15.25
C GLU A 59 -12.24 -2.99 -14.83
N GLU A 60 -12.57 -3.64 -13.72
CA GLU A 60 -11.85 -4.81 -13.23
C GLU A 60 -11.98 -5.99 -14.20
N LYS A 61 -13.18 -6.21 -14.78
CA LYS A 61 -13.39 -7.25 -15.80
C LYS A 61 -12.58 -6.99 -17.07
N ASP A 62 -12.51 -5.74 -17.50
CA ASP A 62 -11.76 -5.35 -18.70
C ASP A 62 -10.24 -5.50 -18.52
N PHE A 63 -9.75 -5.53 -17.27
CA PHE A 63 -8.33 -5.73 -16.99
C PHE A 63 -7.83 -7.12 -17.40
N PHE A 64 -8.64 -8.17 -17.26
CA PHE A 64 -8.24 -9.57 -17.55
C PHE A 64 -7.90 -9.81 -19.02
N PRO A 65 -8.79 -9.54 -19.99
CA PRO A 65 -8.48 -9.75 -21.41
C PRO A 65 -7.27 -8.89 -21.85
N ASN A 66 -7.17 -7.67 -21.34
CA ASN A 66 -6.05 -6.79 -21.65
C ASN A 66 -4.74 -7.24 -21.00
N SER A 67 -4.78 -8.05 -19.96
CA SER A 67 -3.58 -8.63 -19.34
C SER A 67 -3.08 -9.90 -20.05
N GLN A 68 -3.87 -10.51 -20.93
CA GLN A 68 -3.42 -11.69 -21.67
C GLN A 68 -2.30 -11.33 -22.64
N CYS A 69 -1.16 -12.01 -22.54
CA CYS A 69 0.01 -11.78 -23.40
C CYS A 69 0.27 -12.91 -24.39
N GLU A 70 -0.01 -14.15 -24.03
CA GLU A 70 0.19 -15.31 -24.89
C GLU A 70 -0.74 -16.46 -24.46
N PHE A 71 -0.75 -17.54 -25.24
CA PHE A 71 -1.44 -18.79 -24.94
C PHE A 71 -0.47 -19.96 -25.09
N ASP A 72 -0.30 -20.77 -24.03
CA ASP A 72 0.53 -21.97 -24.06
C ASP A 72 -0.32 -23.19 -24.36
N SER A 73 -0.17 -23.77 -25.55
CA SER A 73 -0.93 -24.95 -25.96
C SER A 73 -0.52 -26.26 -25.23
N LYS A 74 0.58 -26.23 -24.47
CA LYS A 74 1.14 -27.40 -23.78
C LYS A 74 0.74 -27.52 -22.32
N GLY A 75 0.02 -26.54 -21.77
CA GLY A 75 -0.43 -26.59 -20.37
C GLY A 75 -1.52 -27.65 -20.15
N ASP A 76 -1.57 -28.19 -18.93
CA ASP A 76 -2.52 -29.26 -18.57
C ASP A 76 -3.94 -28.74 -18.33
N ASP A 77 -4.08 -27.52 -17.86
CA ASP A 77 -5.36 -26.86 -17.58
C ASP A 77 -5.40 -25.42 -18.13
N LEU A 78 -6.55 -24.76 -18.04
CA LEU A 78 -6.74 -23.40 -18.54
C LEU A 78 -5.83 -22.40 -17.82
N ALA A 79 -5.65 -22.53 -16.51
CA ALA A 79 -4.83 -21.63 -15.71
C ALA A 79 -3.34 -21.73 -16.02
N SER A 80 -2.89 -22.88 -16.54
CA SER A 80 -1.52 -23.08 -17.02
C SER A 80 -1.34 -22.67 -18.49
N ARG A 81 -2.41 -22.68 -19.29
CA ARG A 81 -2.38 -22.33 -20.73
C ARG A 81 -2.51 -20.84 -20.99
N VAL A 82 -3.32 -20.14 -20.22
CA VAL A 82 -3.48 -18.69 -20.36
C VAL A 82 -2.27 -18.00 -19.76
N LEU A 83 -1.49 -17.31 -20.60
CA LEU A 83 -0.35 -16.50 -20.16
C LEU A 83 -0.80 -15.06 -19.99
N VAL A 84 -0.56 -14.50 -18.81
CA VAL A 84 -0.93 -13.12 -18.46
C VAL A 84 0.29 -12.29 -18.14
N CYS A 85 0.23 -11.02 -18.45
CA CYS A 85 1.22 -10.04 -18.00
C CYS A 85 0.99 -9.74 -16.52
N CYS A 86 1.71 -10.46 -15.67
CA CYS A 86 1.60 -10.28 -14.22
C CYS A 86 2.34 -9.01 -13.81
N PRO A 87 1.63 -8.02 -13.25
CA PRO A 87 2.24 -6.76 -12.84
C PRO A 87 3.34 -6.95 -11.80
N ARG A 88 4.31 -6.05 -11.79
CA ARG A 88 5.42 -6.02 -10.84
C ARG A 88 5.57 -4.66 -10.21
N ASN A 89 5.95 -4.64 -8.97
CA ASN A 89 6.40 -3.43 -8.30
C ASN A 89 7.70 -2.91 -8.92
N SER A 90 7.93 -1.60 -8.86
CA SER A 90 9.23 -1.02 -9.15
C SER A 90 10.27 -1.56 -8.15
N ASP A 91 11.52 -1.73 -8.58
CA ASP A 91 12.59 -2.20 -7.70
C ASP A 91 12.94 -1.16 -6.60
N GLN A 92 12.43 0.06 -6.71
CA GLN A 92 12.65 1.15 -5.78
C GLN A 92 11.51 1.35 -4.76
N CYS A 93 10.37 0.65 -4.90
CA CYS A 93 9.27 0.84 -3.97
C CYS A 93 9.54 0.21 -2.60
N GLY A 94 8.92 0.76 -1.56
CA GLY A 94 8.88 0.20 -0.22
C GLY A 94 10.23 0.17 0.51
N VAL A 95 11.26 0.79 -0.05
CA VAL A 95 12.60 0.81 0.52
C VAL A 95 12.77 2.06 1.37
N VAL A 96 13.25 1.89 2.60
CA VAL A 96 13.72 2.96 3.48
C VAL A 96 15.24 2.89 3.47
N GLU A 97 15.91 3.98 3.10
CA GLU A 97 17.37 4.04 3.16
C GLU A 97 17.83 3.84 4.62
N LYS A 98 18.90 3.08 4.81
CA LYS A 98 19.39 2.77 6.16
C LYS A 98 19.69 4.08 6.89
N VAL A 99 18.87 4.40 7.88
CA VAL A 99 19.23 5.41 8.87
C VAL A 99 20.47 4.90 9.59
N SER A 100 21.57 5.64 9.52
CA SER A 100 22.75 5.40 10.34
C SER A 100 22.28 5.25 11.79
N ASN A 101 22.57 4.10 12.41
CA ASN A 101 22.12 3.65 13.73
C ASN A 101 22.10 4.78 14.79
N SER A 102 20.98 5.42 14.96
CA SER A 102 20.69 6.24 16.12
C SER A 102 19.27 5.91 16.61
N GLY A 103 19.16 4.82 17.30
CA GLY A 103 17.92 4.35 17.92
C GLY A 103 17.85 2.83 17.84
N SER A 104 18.27 2.19 18.92
CA SER A 104 18.10 0.75 19.10
C SER A 104 16.65 0.37 18.75
N ASP A 105 16.47 -0.63 17.89
CA ASP A 105 15.25 -1.47 17.86
C ASP A 105 15.13 -2.21 19.23
N GLY A 106 15.29 -1.42 20.29
CA GLY A 106 15.14 -1.86 21.67
C GLY A 106 13.69 -2.23 21.91
N ASN A 107 13.51 -3.34 22.56
CA ASN A 107 12.33 -4.06 22.99
C ASN A 107 11.14 -3.25 23.62
N ASN A 108 11.06 -1.93 23.44
CA ASN A 108 9.96 -1.10 23.93
C ASN A 108 8.86 -0.95 22.88
N ARG A 109 8.22 -2.07 22.49
CA ARG A 109 6.98 -2.08 21.67
C ARG A 109 5.75 -1.60 22.44
N THR A 110 5.92 -1.04 23.61
CA THR A 110 4.85 -0.55 24.50
C THR A 110 4.60 0.95 24.38
N GLU A 111 5.45 1.70 23.65
CA GLU A 111 5.19 3.11 23.39
C GLU A 111 4.12 3.28 22.32
N SER A 112 3.11 4.09 22.62
CA SER A 112 1.94 4.29 21.76
C SER A 112 2.29 4.98 20.44
N LEU A 113 3.22 5.94 20.45
CA LEU A 113 3.72 6.68 19.28
C LEU A 113 5.25 6.79 19.37
N ILE A 114 5.94 6.29 18.36
CA ILE A 114 7.39 6.30 18.27
C ILE A 114 7.80 7.38 17.26
N PRO A 115 8.54 8.43 17.68
CA PRO A 115 9.06 9.43 16.75
C PRO A 115 9.98 8.79 15.71
N ILE A 116 9.87 9.25 14.46
CA ILE A 116 10.70 8.76 13.35
C ILE A 116 11.23 9.93 12.51
N PRO A 117 12.42 9.79 11.88
CA PRO A 117 12.97 10.77 10.95
C PRO A 117 12.08 10.96 9.70
N ASP A 118 12.23 12.10 9.01
CA ASP A 118 11.44 12.44 7.83
C ASP A 118 11.67 11.49 6.64
N ASP A 119 12.86 10.91 6.51
CA ASP A 119 13.22 9.95 5.46
C ASP A 119 12.71 8.52 5.72
N VAL A 120 12.10 8.26 6.88
CA VAL A 120 11.41 7.03 7.16
C VAL A 120 9.98 7.09 6.62
N TYR A 121 9.54 6.06 5.90
CA TYR A 121 8.26 5.99 5.15
C TYR A 121 8.08 7.16 4.17
N PRO A 122 8.96 7.26 3.17
CA PRO A 122 8.99 8.38 2.20
C PRO A 122 7.81 8.41 1.24
N TRP A 123 6.89 7.48 1.35
CA TRP A 123 5.62 7.42 0.62
C TRP A 123 4.46 8.14 1.32
N MET A 124 4.65 8.61 2.54
CA MET A 124 3.58 9.31 3.25
C MET A 124 3.20 10.60 2.53
N ALA A 125 1.90 10.75 2.30
CA ALA A 125 1.30 11.92 1.69
C ALA A 125 0.27 12.53 2.64
N VAL A 126 0.11 13.85 2.56
CA VAL A 126 -0.97 14.59 3.22
C VAL A 126 -1.81 15.27 2.15
N ILE A 127 -3.12 15.19 2.26
CA ILE A 127 -4.06 15.81 1.32
C ILE A 127 -4.55 17.12 1.94
N GLU A 128 -4.27 18.23 1.25
CA GLU A 128 -4.77 19.55 1.57
C GLU A 128 -6.15 19.74 0.95
N HIS A 129 -7.08 20.17 1.77
CA HIS A 129 -8.46 20.45 1.39
C HIS A 129 -8.75 21.94 1.49
N GLU A 130 -9.47 22.44 0.51
CA GLU A 130 -9.97 23.81 0.44
C GLU A 130 -11.47 23.79 0.75
N SER A 131 -11.91 24.70 1.61
CA SER A 131 -13.34 24.85 1.91
C SER A 131 -14.10 25.27 0.66
N THR A 132 -15.27 24.65 0.42
CA THR A 132 -16.17 25.02 -0.67
C THR A 132 -16.92 26.34 -0.40
N GLU A 133 -17.01 26.76 0.85
CA GLU A 133 -17.65 28.02 1.26
C GLU A 133 -16.68 29.20 1.24
N ASP A 134 -15.40 28.99 1.61
CA ASP A 134 -14.35 30.01 1.58
C ASP A 134 -13.02 29.40 1.11
N PRO A 135 -12.57 29.68 -0.13
CA PRO A 135 -11.33 29.16 -0.68
C PRO A 135 -10.04 29.56 0.06
N ASN A 136 -10.11 30.53 0.95
CA ASN A 136 -8.96 30.91 1.78
C ASN A 136 -8.77 29.99 2.98
N ILE A 137 -9.80 29.22 3.36
CA ILE A 137 -9.74 28.26 4.44
C ILE A 137 -9.24 26.91 3.91
N ARG A 138 -8.14 26.45 4.48
CA ARG A 138 -7.49 25.19 4.10
C ARG A 138 -7.26 24.33 5.33
N GLU A 139 -7.46 23.02 5.15
CA GLU A 139 -7.30 22.03 6.21
C GLU A 139 -6.59 20.78 5.67
N TYR A 140 -5.86 20.10 6.54
CA TYR A 140 -5.18 18.83 6.26
C TYR A 140 -5.99 17.71 6.93
N LEU A 141 -6.98 17.18 6.20
CA LEU A 141 -7.98 16.29 6.79
C LEU A 141 -7.65 14.82 6.62
N CYS A 142 -6.82 14.49 5.63
CA CYS A 142 -6.53 13.11 5.26
C CYS A 142 -5.05 12.91 4.91
N GLY A 143 -4.62 11.67 5.12
CA GLY A 143 -3.38 11.14 4.58
C GLY A 143 -3.58 10.40 3.27
N GLY A 144 -2.47 9.89 2.76
CA GLY A 144 -2.41 9.02 1.60
C GLY A 144 -1.04 8.37 1.50
N SER A 145 -0.86 7.58 0.46
CA SER A 145 0.42 6.92 0.19
C SER A 145 0.78 6.97 -1.28
N LEU A 146 1.96 7.49 -1.57
CA LEU A 146 2.51 7.47 -2.91
C LEU A 146 2.73 6.03 -3.36
N ILE A 147 2.10 5.60 -4.45
CA ILE A 147 2.22 4.24 -5.01
C ILE A 147 3.03 4.20 -6.30
N ASN A 148 3.18 5.33 -6.96
CA ASN A 148 4.12 5.57 -8.07
C ASN A 148 4.38 7.08 -8.22
N SER A 149 5.12 7.50 -9.24
CA SER A 149 5.47 8.91 -9.46
C SER A 149 4.29 9.86 -9.68
N MET A 150 3.08 9.36 -9.96
CA MET A 150 1.91 10.17 -10.31
C MET A 150 0.71 9.97 -9.41
N TYR A 151 0.65 8.86 -8.66
CA TYR A 151 -0.56 8.46 -7.96
C TYR A 151 -0.35 8.30 -6.45
N VAL A 152 -1.29 8.85 -5.71
CA VAL A 152 -1.47 8.65 -4.27
C VAL A 152 -2.73 7.82 -4.04
N LEU A 153 -2.59 6.76 -3.25
CA LEU A 153 -3.70 5.92 -2.77
C LEU A 153 -4.22 6.51 -1.46
N THR A 154 -5.54 6.68 -1.36
CA THR A 154 -6.21 7.25 -0.19
C THR A 154 -7.62 6.68 -0.02
N ALA A 155 -8.37 7.13 0.99
CA ALA A 155 -9.77 6.78 1.17
C ALA A 155 -10.69 7.61 0.25
N ALA A 156 -11.80 7.02 -0.20
CA ALA A 156 -12.74 7.72 -1.07
C ALA A 156 -13.42 8.91 -0.36
N HIS A 157 -13.75 8.75 0.93
CA HIS A 157 -14.34 9.86 1.69
C HIS A 157 -13.43 11.09 1.78
N CYS A 158 -12.12 10.93 1.63
CA CYS A 158 -11.15 12.01 1.62
C CYS A 158 -11.28 12.93 0.39
N VAL A 159 -11.88 12.45 -0.70
CA VAL A 159 -11.99 13.18 -1.97
C VAL A 159 -13.43 13.42 -2.41
N THR A 160 -14.41 13.00 -1.62
CA THR A 160 -15.85 13.11 -1.92
C THR A 160 -16.62 14.03 -0.96
N ASP A 161 -15.95 14.66 0.00
CA ASP A 161 -16.62 15.53 0.96
C ASP A 161 -17.22 16.76 0.27
N ALA A 162 -18.48 17.10 0.61
CA ALA A 162 -19.21 18.20 -0.02
C ALA A 162 -18.72 19.59 0.44
N LYS A 163 -18.11 19.69 1.63
CA LYS A 163 -17.62 20.93 2.22
C LYS A 163 -16.15 21.18 1.96
N TRP A 164 -15.41 20.12 1.66
CA TRP A 164 -13.97 20.14 1.54
C TRP A 164 -13.51 19.50 0.23
N LYS A 165 -12.89 20.29 -0.62
CA LYS A 165 -12.36 19.84 -1.90
C LYS A 165 -10.88 19.54 -1.80
N ALA A 166 -10.47 18.30 -2.03
CA ALA A 166 -9.05 17.94 -2.15
C ALA A 166 -8.40 18.72 -3.32
N ARG A 167 -7.34 19.46 -3.02
CA ARG A 167 -6.67 20.37 -3.98
C ARG A 167 -5.22 20.05 -4.21
N ARG A 168 -4.50 19.69 -3.16
CA ARG A 168 -3.06 19.43 -3.22
C ARG A 168 -2.69 18.19 -2.43
N VAL A 169 -1.59 17.61 -2.84
CA VAL A 169 -0.88 16.56 -2.09
C VAL A 169 0.47 17.11 -1.67
N TRP A 170 0.78 16.95 -0.39
CA TRP A 170 2.09 17.24 0.18
C TRP A 170 2.86 15.94 0.36
N LEU A 171 4.10 15.89 -0.14
CA LEU A 171 5.02 14.77 -0.05
C LEU A 171 6.32 15.19 0.64
N GLY A 172 7.04 14.21 1.20
CA GLY A 172 8.28 14.46 1.94
C GLY A 172 8.05 15.07 3.31
N HIS A 173 7.39 16.21 3.35
CA HIS A 173 6.90 16.88 4.56
C HIS A 173 5.65 17.69 4.21
N TRP A 174 4.76 17.93 5.17
CA TRP A 174 3.54 18.74 4.94
C TRP A 174 3.67 20.20 5.35
N ASP A 175 4.68 20.55 6.19
CA ASP A 175 4.99 21.93 6.50
C ASP A 175 5.76 22.56 5.33
N SER A 176 5.16 23.55 4.71
CA SER A 176 5.74 24.28 3.55
C SER A 176 7.08 24.94 3.87
N ASN A 177 7.42 25.15 5.14
CA ASN A 177 8.72 25.69 5.55
C ASN A 177 9.81 24.60 5.60
N SER A 178 9.46 23.33 5.51
CA SER A 178 10.43 22.24 5.46
C SER A 178 11.10 22.20 4.09
N PRO A 179 12.45 22.11 4.02
CA PRO A 179 13.16 21.97 2.75
C PRO A 179 12.84 20.65 2.03
N ASN A 180 12.22 19.71 2.72
CA ASN A 180 11.81 18.41 2.19
C ASN A 180 10.37 18.39 1.70
N ALA A 181 9.60 19.47 1.91
CA ALA A 181 8.21 19.57 1.51
C ALA A 181 8.10 19.73 0.00
N MET A 182 7.25 18.93 -0.63
CA MET A 182 6.90 19.04 -2.05
C MET A 182 5.39 19.15 -2.20
N GLU A 183 4.94 20.27 -2.73
CA GLU A 183 3.54 20.53 -3.05
C GLU A 183 3.22 20.04 -4.46
N MET A 184 2.16 19.24 -4.60
CA MET A 184 1.71 18.69 -5.86
C MET A 184 0.25 19.03 -6.10
N GLU A 185 -0.08 19.63 -7.26
CA GLU A 185 -1.47 19.86 -7.63
C GLU A 185 -2.16 18.55 -8.01
N ILE A 186 -3.41 18.41 -7.60
CA ILE A 186 -4.27 17.29 -7.99
C ILE A 186 -4.86 17.58 -9.37
N GLU A 187 -4.72 16.61 -10.28
CA GLU A 187 -5.34 16.64 -11.61
C GLU A 187 -6.72 15.98 -11.58
N GLU A 188 -6.80 14.77 -10.99
CA GLU A 188 -8.00 13.94 -11.02
C GLU A 188 -8.10 13.08 -9.75
N ASN A 189 -9.33 12.88 -9.29
CA ASN A 189 -9.66 11.91 -8.25
C ASN A 189 -10.49 10.79 -8.88
N THR A 190 -10.00 9.55 -8.81
CA THR A 190 -10.73 8.36 -9.26
C THR A 190 -11.23 7.60 -8.04
N ILE A 191 -12.54 7.51 -7.88
CA ILE A 191 -13.21 6.90 -6.74
C ILE A 191 -13.65 5.49 -7.15
N HIS A 192 -13.52 4.51 -6.26
CA HIS A 192 -14.00 3.16 -6.54
C HIS A 192 -15.50 3.17 -6.84
N PRO A 193 -15.98 2.57 -7.97
CA PRO A 193 -17.36 2.71 -8.43
C PRO A 193 -18.41 2.11 -7.50
N LYS A 194 -18.01 1.21 -6.60
CA LYS A 194 -18.91 0.64 -5.56
C LYS A 194 -18.87 1.43 -4.23
N TYR A 195 -18.09 2.52 -4.12
CA TYR A 195 -18.14 3.38 -2.95
C TYR A 195 -19.53 3.99 -2.75
N GLY A 196 -19.97 4.09 -1.51
CA GLY A 196 -21.31 4.59 -1.15
C GLY A 196 -22.39 3.52 -1.11
N GLN A 197 -22.14 2.33 -1.68
CA GLN A 197 -23.00 1.18 -1.52
C GLN A 197 -22.62 0.43 -0.23
N ASN A 198 -23.20 0.82 0.91
CA ASN A 198 -22.93 0.26 2.24
C ASN A 198 -21.57 0.65 2.88
N SER A 199 -20.93 1.72 2.44
CA SER A 199 -19.61 2.22 2.93
C SER A 199 -18.44 1.24 2.74
N TYR A 200 -18.62 0.18 1.97
CA TYR A 200 -17.54 -0.69 1.52
C TYR A 200 -16.80 0.00 0.37
N HIS A 201 -15.58 -0.44 0.08
CA HIS A 201 -14.76 0.13 -0.99
C HIS A 201 -14.44 1.63 -0.82
N ASP A 202 -14.20 2.05 0.41
CA ASP A 202 -13.78 3.42 0.72
C ASP A 202 -12.31 3.65 0.31
N ILE A 203 -12.07 3.63 -1.00
CA ILE A 203 -10.74 3.73 -1.61
C ILE A 203 -10.78 4.62 -2.85
N ALA A 204 -9.76 5.43 -3.03
CA ALA A 204 -9.61 6.33 -4.16
C ALA A 204 -8.14 6.45 -4.60
N LEU A 205 -7.95 6.82 -5.87
CA LEU A 205 -6.69 7.23 -6.45
C LEU A 205 -6.72 8.73 -6.71
N VAL A 206 -5.72 9.42 -6.20
CA VAL A 206 -5.46 10.82 -6.49
C VAL A 206 -4.33 10.90 -7.51
N ARG A 207 -4.63 11.39 -8.71
CA ARG A 207 -3.63 11.63 -9.76
C ARG A 207 -3.06 13.04 -9.61
N MET A 208 -1.76 13.14 -9.48
CA MET A 208 -1.05 14.41 -9.47
C MET A 208 -0.83 14.92 -10.91
N LYS A 209 -0.77 16.22 -11.08
CA LYS A 209 -0.59 16.90 -12.39
C LYS A 209 0.75 16.60 -13.03
N THR A 210 1.78 16.45 -12.22
CA THR A 210 3.15 16.20 -12.65
C THR A 210 3.74 15.01 -11.89
N ALA A 211 4.69 14.33 -12.52
CA ALA A 211 5.39 13.22 -11.87
C ALA A 211 6.39 13.74 -10.83
N VAL A 212 6.49 13.05 -9.70
CA VAL A 212 7.53 13.33 -8.71
C VAL A 212 8.81 12.58 -9.03
N GLU A 213 9.93 13.20 -8.72
CA GLU A 213 11.23 12.53 -8.73
C GLU A 213 11.44 11.76 -7.42
N VAL A 214 11.93 10.53 -7.55
CA VAL A 214 12.24 9.69 -6.39
C VAL A 214 13.46 10.21 -5.67
N SER A 215 13.34 10.38 -4.35
CA SER A 215 14.42 10.81 -3.46
C SER A 215 14.40 9.98 -2.17
N LYS A 216 15.27 10.29 -1.22
CA LYS A 216 15.23 9.65 0.10
C LYS A 216 13.97 10.05 0.90
N PHE A 217 13.39 11.22 0.62
CA PHE A 217 12.18 11.74 1.29
C PHE A 217 10.88 11.46 0.53
N ILE A 218 10.96 11.11 -0.76
CA ILE A 218 9.81 10.88 -1.64
C ILE A 218 10.06 9.62 -2.44
N ARG A 219 9.35 8.53 -2.11
CA ARG A 219 9.49 7.22 -2.76
C ARG A 219 8.19 6.43 -2.63
N PRO A 220 7.77 5.69 -3.65
CA PRO A 220 6.53 4.91 -3.58
C PRO A 220 6.62 3.76 -2.57
N ILE A 221 5.50 3.41 -1.92
CA ILE A 221 5.33 2.14 -1.23
C ILE A 221 5.01 1.04 -2.25
N CYS A 222 5.36 -0.22 -1.95
CA CYS A 222 4.97 -1.33 -2.81
C CYS A 222 3.50 -1.70 -2.64
N LEU A 223 2.85 -2.01 -3.76
CA LEU A 223 1.57 -2.70 -3.77
C LEU A 223 1.77 -4.19 -3.49
N PRO A 224 0.81 -4.89 -2.87
CA PRO A 224 0.90 -6.33 -2.58
C PRO A 224 0.70 -7.20 -3.84
N LEU A 225 1.51 -6.97 -4.90
CA LEU A 225 1.42 -7.66 -6.18
C LEU A 225 2.04 -9.06 -6.15
N ASP A 226 3.00 -9.28 -5.26
CA ASP A 226 3.68 -10.56 -5.12
C ASP A 226 2.82 -11.50 -4.28
N GLY A 227 2.58 -12.71 -4.79
CA GLY A 227 1.75 -13.73 -4.13
C GLY A 227 2.24 -14.20 -2.76
N HIS A 228 3.40 -13.74 -2.32
CA HIS A 228 3.89 -14.01 -0.97
C HIS A 228 3.00 -13.40 0.13
N LEU A 229 2.34 -12.28 -0.12
CA LEU A 229 1.39 -11.69 0.83
C LEU A 229 0.07 -12.46 0.88
N ASN A 230 -0.37 -13.07 -0.22
CA ASN A 230 -1.58 -13.90 -0.25
C ASN A 230 -1.46 -15.17 0.61
N SER A 231 -0.24 -15.67 0.81
CA SER A 231 0.03 -16.83 1.67
C SER A 231 0.28 -16.46 3.13
N LEU A 232 0.48 -15.18 3.43
CA LEU A 232 0.70 -14.71 4.79
C LEU A 232 -0.63 -14.57 5.52
N LYS A 233 -0.76 -15.33 6.60
CA LYS A 233 -1.82 -15.10 7.57
C LYS A 233 -1.46 -13.85 8.37
N LEU A 234 -2.02 -12.69 7.99
CA LEU A 234 -1.76 -11.41 8.67
C LEU A 234 -2.38 -11.33 10.07
N THR A 235 -3.41 -12.14 10.35
CA THR A 235 -4.06 -12.21 11.67
C THR A 235 -3.03 -12.43 12.76
N ASP A 236 -3.15 -11.68 13.85
CA ASP A 236 -2.26 -11.66 15.01
C ASP A 236 -0.84 -11.15 14.75
N THR A 237 -0.52 -10.70 13.52
CA THR A 237 0.74 -10.00 13.23
C THR A 237 0.66 -8.52 13.61
N LEU A 238 1.81 -7.88 13.73
CA LEU A 238 1.90 -6.42 13.90
C LEU A 238 2.08 -5.78 12.53
N ALA A 239 1.14 -4.91 12.17
CA ALA A 239 1.28 -3.99 11.06
C ALA A 239 1.83 -2.65 11.55
N GLU A 240 2.49 -1.92 10.68
CA GLU A 240 3.02 -0.59 10.98
C GLU A 240 2.07 0.47 10.39
N PHE A 241 1.82 1.52 11.15
CA PHE A 241 1.11 2.71 10.68
C PHE A 241 1.93 3.93 11.00
N ALA A 242 1.97 4.90 10.11
CA ALA A 242 2.67 6.15 10.34
C ALA A 242 1.74 7.36 10.18
N THR A 243 1.98 8.36 10.98
CA THR A 243 1.13 9.55 11.05
C THR A 243 1.96 10.79 11.36
N TRP A 244 1.39 11.94 11.05
CA TRP A 244 1.89 13.25 11.47
C TRP A 244 1.10 13.72 12.67
N ARG A 245 1.81 14.23 13.71
CA ARG A 245 1.19 14.83 14.89
C ARG A 245 1.83 16.17 15.20
N PRO A 246 1.02 17.17 15.60
CA PRO A 246 1.58 18.41 16.11
C PRO A 246 2.32 18.15 17.43
N GLU A 247 3.53 18.65 17.53
CA GLU A 247 4.30 18.71 18.77
C GLU A 247 4.32 20.14 19.27
N GLN A 248 4.07 20.31 20.55
CA GLN A 248 4.26 21.59 21.22
C GLN A 248 5.70 21.61 21.78
N LYS A 249 6.59 22.36 21.13
CA LYS A 249 7.92 22.64 21.65
C LYS A 249 7.90 23.83 22.63
N ASP A 250 8.95 23.92 23.45
CA ASP A 250 9.14 25.05 24.34
C ASP A 250 8.96 26.38 23.58
N PHE A 251 8.40 27.39 24.26
CA PHE A 251 8.05 28.70 23.70
C PHE A 251 6.84 28.76 22.75
N GLY A 252 5.93 27.74 22.74
CA GLY A 252 4.69 27.79 21.97
C GLY A 252 4.85 27.56 20.46
N ILE A 253 6.03 27.17 20.01
CA ILE A 253 6.28 26.82 18.61
C ILE A 253 5.60 25.47 18.34
N LYS A 254 4.59 25.45 17.50
CA LYS A 254 3.98 24.22 16.98
C LYS A 254 4.87 23.67 15.86
N THR A 255 5.51 22.57 16.11
CA THR A 255 6.16 21.76 15.06
C THR A 255 5.34 20.51 14.82
N THR A 256 5.55 19.90 13.70
CA THR A 256 4.90 18.62 13.39
C THR A 256 5.97 17.58 13.23
N SER A 257 5.80 16.49 13.92
CA SER A 257 6.72 15.36 13.84
C SER A 257 6.02 14.15 13.28
N LYS A 258 6.81 13.31 12.63
CA LYS A 258 6.39 12.02 12.10
C LYS A 258 6.52 10.96 13.18
N PHE A 259 5.47 10.16 13.33
CA PHE A 259 5.44 9.06 14.28
C PHE A 259 5.04 7.76 13.59
N LYS A 260 5.49 6.65 14.14
CA LYS A 260 4.98 5.32 13.81
C LYS A 260 4.35 4.66 15.02
N MET A 261 3.43 3.74 14.74
CA MET A 261 2.83 2.85 15.72
C MET A 261 2.74 1.43 15.17
N TYR A 262 2.65 0.46 16.05
CA TYR A 262 2.42 -0.94 15.71
C TYR A 262 0.99 -1.29 16.08
N LEU A 263 0.23 -1.77 15.10
CA LEU A 263 -1.17 -2.12 15.24
C LEU A 263 -1.34 -3.63 15.02
N LYS A 264 -1.89 -4.32 16.01
CA LYS A 264 -2.18 -5.74 15.88
C LYS A 264 -3.31 -5.97 14.87
N VAL A 265 -3.08 -6.81 13.89
CA VAL A 265 -4.11 -7.18 12.90
C VAL A 265 -5.05 -8.21 13.52
N TRP A 266 -6.34 -7.94 13.47
CA TRP A 266 -7.38 -8.80 14.03
C TRP A 266 -7.82 -9.87 13.03
N ASP A 267 -8.37 -10.98 13.57
CA ASP A 267 -9.26 -11.82 12.78
C ASP A 267 -10.50 -11.00 12.37
N THR A 268 -10.76 -10.91 11.06
CA THR A 268 -11.82 -10.05 10.52
C THR A 268 -13.21 -10.45 11.02
N ARG A 269 -13.43 -11.76 11.31
CA ARG A 269 -14.70 -12.24 11.87
C ARG A 269 -14.89 -11.77 13.31
N LEU A 270 -13.82 -11.75 14.12
CA LEU A 270 -13.89 -11.21 15.48
C LEU A 270 -14.15 -9.69 15.44
N CYS A 271 -13.48 -8.97 14.55
CA CYS A 271 -13.74 -7.56 14.33
C CYS A 271 -15.19 -7.30 13.89
N SER A 272 -15.70 -8.05 12.93
CA SER A 272 -17.08 -7.94 12.47
C SER A 272 -18.09 -8.13 13.61
N ARG A 273 -17.90 -9.13 14.47
CA ARG A 273 -18.76 -9.32 15.65
C ARG A 273 -18.76 -8.11 16.58
N LYS A 274 -17.60 -7.48 16.74
CA LYS A 274 -17.45 -6.29 17.57
C LYS A 274 -18.25 -5.11 16.99
N TYR A 275 -18.11 -4.85 15.68
CA TYR A 275 -18.77 -3.73 15.00
C TYR A 275 -20.28 -3.92 14.80
N ILE A 276 -20.80 -5.14 14.76
CA ILE A 276 -22.26 -5.42 14.73
C ILE A 276 -22.93 -4.76 15.94
N MET A 277 -22.29 -4.74 17.12
CA MET A 277 -22.84 -4.10 18.33
C MET A 277 -23.00 -2.58 18.15
N SER A 278 -22.21 -1.95 17.30
CA SER A 278 -22.33 -0.53 16.93
C SER A 278 -23.15 -0.28 15.66
N ARG A 279 -23.94 -1.29 15.24
CA ARG A 279 -24.79 -1.26 14.02
C ARG A 279 -24.01 -1.03 12.73
N ARG A 280 -22.71 -1.34 12.72
CA ARG A 280 -21.89 -1.31 11.51
C ARG A 280 -21.48 -2.72 11.12
N LYS A 281 -21.69 -3.06 9.87
CA LYS A 281 -21.28 -4.35 9.31
C LYS A 281 -19.90 -4.21 8.69
N ILE A 282 -18.98 -5.10 9.04
CA ILE A 282 -17.65 -5.21 8.42
C ILE A 282 -17.73 -6.23 7.27
N ASN A 283 -17.18 -5.87 6.13
CA ASN A 283 -17.07 -6.77 5.00
C ASN A 283 -15.79 -7.62 5.15
N LEU A 284 -15.98 -8.95 5.20
CA LEU A 284 -14.89 -9.89 5.46
C LEU A 284 -13.89 -10.02 4.30
N ASP A 285 -14.29 -9.60 3.09
CA ASP A 285 -13.53 -9.78 1.86
C ASP A 285 -12.76 -8.51 1.45
N TYR A 286 -13.17 -7.36 1.98
CA TYR A 286 -12.67 -6.05 1.53
C TYR A 286 -12.13 -5.16 2.65
N GLU A 287 -12.27 -5.57 3.92
CA GLU A 287 -11.87 -4.76 5.08
C GLU A 287 -10.95 -5.52 6.03
N LEU A 288 -9.95 -4.83 6.54
CA LEU A 288 -9.01 -5.28 7.56
C LEU A 288 -9.23 -4.49 8.85
N CYS A 289 -9.02 -5.12 9.98
CA CYS A 289 -9.06 -4.46 11.27
C CYS A 289 -7.70 -4.53 11.95
N ALA A 290 -7.24 -3.41 12.51
CA ALA A 290 -5.97 -3.37 13.23
C ALA A 290 -6.02 -2.37 14.39
N GLY A 291 -5.22 -2.60 15.46
CA GLY A 291 -5.18 -1.77 16.65
C GLY A 291 -6.16 -2.23 17.74
N GLY A 292 -6.67 -1.28 18.52
CA GLY A 292 -7.55 -1.56 19.66
C GLY A 292 -6.80 -1.88 20.94
N GLU A 293 -5.50 -1.65 21.00
CA GLU A 293 -4.73 -1.55 22.21
C GLU A 293 -5.05 -0.21 22.90
N GLU A 294 -5.03 -0.19 24.25
CA GLU A 294 -5.33 1.01 25.01
C GLU A 294 -4.30 2.12 24.73
N GLY A 295 -4.79 3.27 24.28
CA GLY A 295 -3.94 4.43 23.97
C GLY A 295 -3.17 4.32 22.63
N VAL A 296 -3.28 3.22 21.90
CA VAL A 296 -2.60 3.00 20.62
C VAL A 296 -3.62 2.77 19.52
N ASP A 297 -3.91 3.79 18.73
CA ASP A 297 -4.82 3.68 17.61
C ASP A 297 -4.65 4.83 16.63
N THR A 298 -5.21 4.66 15.44
CA THR A 298 -5.40 5.74 14.48
C THR A 298 -6.52 6.68 14.94
N CYS A 299 -6.47 7.94 14.50
CA CYS A 299 -7.39 8.97 14.93
C CYS A 299 -7.79 9.88 13.76
N ARG A 300 -8.52 10.98 14.06
CA ARG A 300 -8.87 11.97 13.04
C ARG A 300 -7.61 12.52 12.37
N GLY A 301 -7.64 12.62 11.04
CA GLY A 301 -6.50 12.99 10.20
C GLY A 301 -5.67 11.82 9.69
N ASP A 302 -5.86 10.62 10.24
CA ASP A 302 -5.18 9.40 9.77
C ASP A 302 -5.90 8.71 8.59
N SER A 303 -7.14 9.15 8.28
CA SER A 303 -7.93 8.66 7.14
C SER A 303 -7.11 8.67 5.85
N GLY A 304 -7.18 7.60 5.07
CA GLY A 304 -6.43 7.45 3.82
C GLY A 304 -4.97 7.02 3.98
N GLY A 305 -4.41 7.07 5.19
CA GLY A 305 -3.05 6.61 5.48
C GLY A 305 -2.87 5.10 5.30
N ALA A 306 -1.63 4.66 5.07
CA ALA A 306 -1.31 3.24 4.85
C ALA A 306 -1.18 2.45 6.14
N LEU A 307 -1.93 1.36 6.24
CA LEU A 307 -1.58 0.23 7.09
C LEU A 307 -0.54 -0.60 6.32
N MET A 308 0.64 -0.81 6.92
CA MET A 308 1.80 -1.35 6.23
C MET A 308 2.24 -2.68 6.83
N HIS A 309 2.68 -3.58 5.96
CA HIS A 309 3.40 -4.78 6.35
C HIS A 309 4.77 -4.79 5.69
N SER A 310 5.78 -5.29 6.41
CA SER A 310 7.14 -5.35 5.89
C SER A 310 7.64 -6.77 5.77
N MET A 311 8.41 -7.02 4.72
CA MET A 311 9.06 -8.31 4.47
C MET A 311 10.55 -8.10 4.27
N HIS A 312 11.36 -9.09 4.65
CA HIS A 312 12.77 -9.10 4.34
C HIS A 312 13.01 -9.70 2.96
N LYS A 313 13.60 -8.92 2.05
CA LYS A 313 14.19 -9.44 0.81
C LYS A 313 15.57 -10.06 1.09
N ALA A 314 16.13 -10.73 0.08
CA ALA A 314 17.51 -11.23 0.14
C ALA A 314 18.46 -10.11 0.63
N TYR A 315 19.48 -10.49 1.45
CA TYR A 315 20.43 -9.58 2.08
C TYR A 315 19.89 -8.68 3.20
N ARG A 316 18.79 -9.04 3.87
CA ARG A 316 18.18 -8.33 5.02
C ARG A 316 17.62 -6.93 4.72
N GLU A 317 17.37 -6.61 3.48
CA GLU A 317 16.68 -5.37 3.13
C GLU A 317 15.19 -5.51 3.46
N LYS A 318 14.67 -4.58 4.28
CA LYS A 318 13.26 -4.51 4.67
C LYS A 318 12.49 -3.75 3.59
N VAL A 319 11.46 -4.37 3.04
CA VAL A 319 10.59 -3.78 2.02
C VAL A 319 9.18 -3.70 2.54
N TYR A 320 8.55 -2.54 2.40
CA TYR A 320 7.21 -2.24 2.88
C TYR A 320 6.16 -2.34 1.79
N PHE A 321 5.03 -2.88 2.17
CA PHE A 321 3.84 -3.03 1.33
C PHE A 321 2.64 -2.37 2.01
N VAL A 322 1.82 -1.65 1.25
CA VAL A 322 0.53 -1.18 1.74
C VAL A 322 -0.46 -2.34 1.71
N ILE A 323 -0.94 -2.75 2.89
CA ILE A 323 -1.93 -3.83 3.03
C ILE A 323 -3.33 -3.30 3.26
N GLY A 324 -3.47 -2.06 3.78
CA GLY A 324 -4.74 -1.42 4.03
C GLY A 324 -4.68 0.09 3.86
N VAL A 325 -5.83 0.69 3.54
CA VAL A 325 -6.07 2.14 3.52
C VAL A 325 -6.99 2.47 4.68
N MET A 326 -6.54 3.33 5.61
CA MET A 326 -7.31 3.71 6.78
C MET A 326 -8.63 4.36 6.39
N SER A 327 -9.74 3.77 6.84
CA SER A 327 -11.09 4.23 6.51
C SER A 327 -11.80 4.83 7.72
N PHE A 328 -12.01 4.07 8.77
CA PHE A 328 -12.71 4.55 9.94
C PHE A 328 -12.34 3.80 11.21
N GLY A 329 -12.70 4.41 12.34
CA GLY A 329 -12.66 3.82 13.67
C GLY A 329 -13.85 4.30 14.50
N ILE A 330 -13.84 3.98 15.79
CA ILE A 330 -14.82 4.58 16.72
C ILE A 330 -14.42 6.02 17.05
N LYS A 331 -15.38 6.81 17.55
CA LYS A 331 -15.18 8.24 17.83
C LYS A 331 -14.06 8.53 18.84
N GLN A 332 -13.87 7.64 19.80
CA GLN A 332 -12.83 7.75 20.82
C GLN A 332 -11.63 6.90 20.43
N CYS A 333 -10.59 7.54 19.91
CA CYS A 333 -9.35 6.88 19.51
C CYS A 333 -8.69 6.18 20.69
N GLY A 334 -8.02 5.04 20.43
CA GLY A 334 -7.29 4.27 21.45
C GLY A 334 -8.17 3.58 22.49
N SER A 335 -9.44 3.35 22.15
CA SER A 335 -10.35 2.61 23.04
C SER A 335 -10.03 1.13 23.01
N LYS A 336 -9.74 0.57 24.19
CA LYS A 336 -9.39 -0.84 24.34
C LYS A 336 -10.40 -1.79 23.72
N GLY A 337 -9.91 -2.70 22.89
CA GLY A 337 -10.70 -3.72 22.22
C GLY A 337 -11.57 -3.18 21.06
N TRP A 338 -11.26 -1.99 20.52
CA TRP A 338 -11.93 -1.42 19.35
C TRP A 338 -10.90 -1.10 18.26
N PRO A 339 -10.61 -2.06 17.38
CA PRO A 339 -9.66 -1.82 16.30
C PRO A 339 -10.22 -0.85 15.27
N SER A 340 -9.35 -0.10 14.62
CA SER A 340 -9.68 0.67 13.42
C SER A 340 -9.85 -0.22 12.21
N VAL A 341 -10.61 0.26 11.21
CA VAL A 341 -10.94 -0.47 9.98
C VAL A 341 -10.25 0.20 8.80
N SER A 342 -9.56 -0.62 8.04
CA SER A 342 -8.90 -0.24 6.78
C SER A 342 -9.49 -1.01 5.62
N ILE A 343 -9.52 -0.42 4.43
CA ILE A 343 -9.86 -1.10 3.18
C ILE A 343 -8.68 -1.97 2.77
N GLU A 344 -8.91 -3.27 2.54
CA GLU A 344 -7.87 -4.19 2.12
C GLU A 344 -7.39 -3.89 0.70
N VAL A 345 -6.10 -3.62 0.54
CA VAL A 345 -5.54 -3.25 -0.77
C VAL A 345 -5.47 -4.44 -1.71
N GLN A 346 -5.21 -5.64 -1.20
CA GLN A 346 -5.08 -6.86 -2.00
C GLN A 346 -6.33 -7.12 -2.85
N SER A 347 -7.50 -7.01 -2.26
CA SER A 347 -8.80 -7.22 -2.93
C SER A 347 -9.15 -6.12 -3.94
N HIS A 348 -8.47 -4.97 -3.87
CA HIS A 348 -8.70 -3.82 -4.75
C HIS A 348 -7.62 -3.64 -5.83
N LEU A 349 -6.63 -4.53 -5.90
CA LEU A 349 -5.53 -4.43 -6.88
C LEU A 349 -6.00 -4.35 -8.33
N PRO A 350 -6.99 -5.12 -8.81
CA PRO A 350 -7.46 -5.01 -10.20
C PRO A 350 -7.99 -3.63 -10.52
N TRP A 351 -8.78 -3.04 -9.60
CA TRP A 351 -9.29 -1.69 -9.76
C TRP A 351 -8.17 -0.65 -9.71
N ILE A 352 -7.23 -0.73 -8.78
CA ILE A 352 -6.07 0.16 -8.68
C ILE A 352 -5.30 0.13 -10.00
N LEU A 353 -4.97 -1.05 -10.50
CA LEU A 353 -4.17 -1.23 -11.69
C LEU A 353 -4.90 -0.82 -12.97
N SER A 354 -6.22 -1.05 -13.08
CA SER A 354 -7.01 -0.65 -14.25
C SER A 354 -7.15 0.87 -14.38
N ASN A 355 -7.06 1.59 -13.25
CA ASN A 355 -7.19 3.06 -13.22
C ASN A 355 -5.83 3.80 -13.20
N TRP A 356 -4.76 3.10 -13.29
CA TRP A 356 -3.41 3.66 -13.34
C TRP A 356 -3.01 4.00 -14.78
N ARG A 357 -3.07 5.26 -15.16
CA ARG A 357 -2.73 5.74 -16.50
C ARG A 357 -1.22 5.99 -16.65
N ARG A 358 -0.72 5.79 -17.87
CA ARG A 358 0.69 6.08 -18.21
C ARG A 358 0.96 7.59 -18.10
N THR A 359 2.10 7.95 -17.50
CA THR A 359 2.77 9.22 -17.82
C THR A 359 3.30 9.11 -19.25
N VAL A 360 2.79 9.97 -20.12
CA VAL A 360 3.30 10.12 -21.51
C VAL A 360 4.66 10.77 -21.47
#